data_8836c66c28e93fc28eeb5425c94b4134
#
_entry.id   8836c66c28e93fc28eeb5425c94b4134
#
_cell.length_a   1.000
_cell.length_b   1.000
_cell.length_c   1.000
_cell.angle_alpha   90.00
_cell.angle_beta   90.00
_cell.angle_gamma   90.00
#
_symmetry.space_group_name_H-M   'P 1'
#
loop_
_entity.id
_entity.type
_entity.pdbx_description
1 polymer ?
#
loop_
_entity_poly.entity_id
_entity_poly.type
_entity_poly.pdbx_seq_one_letter_code
_entity_poly.pdbx_strand_id
1 'polypeptide(L)'
;MIKKLVGIALSCLLVGTAVASAHPWEGNPRYTNFQMHQQAVTAIDLDSIYVVKYAPPIYIIAGQEVMGTAYSGSASHYGRFQWRYNYDSKIVEAYNPYRGTWYQLTGTGPDTIDKVFKKVYLISFYGPNPYAEANKKAAEAAKAAAEKVEVKQATQADIRAKIDATARKTADKLDKKATKEAKKGHDTLVPAIQMPTTKTDSSQNTNPVEVKFNFH
;
A
#
# COMPACT_ATOMS: atom_id res chain seq x y z
N MET A 1 -8.72 -0.46 77.94
CA MET A 1 -7.55 -0.92 77.12
C MET A 1 -7.94 -1.64 75.82
N ILE A 2 -9.07 -2.25 75.69
CA ILE A 2 -9.53 -3.02 74.46
C ILE A 2 -9.70 -2.15 73.21
N LYS A 3 -10.14 -0.88 73.37
CA LYS A 3 -10.34 0.02 72.19
C LYS A 3 -9.06 0.43 71.47
N LYS A 4 -7.91 0.36 72.06
CA LYS A 4 -6.62 0.67 71.40
C LYS A 4 -6.04 -0.51 70.61
N LEU A 5 -6.37 -1.74 71.00
CA LEU A 5 -5.95 -2.95 70.27
C LEU A 5 -6.69 -3.17 68.97
N VAL A 6 -7.97 -2.77 68.90
CA VAL A 6 -8.78 -2.89 67.71
C VAL A 6 -8.27 -1.94 66.60
N GLY A 7 -7.78 -0.76 66.97
CA GLY A 7 -7.22 0.20 65.98
C GLY A 7 -5.93 -0.27 65.29
N ILE A 8 -5.08 -1.02 66.02
CA ILE A 8 -3.81 -1.53 65.46
C ILE A 8 -4.06 -2.72 64.56
N ALA A 9 -5.02 -3.59 64.91
CA ALA A 9 -5.39 -4.73 64.03
C ALA A 9 -6.02 -4.29 62.71
N LEU A 10 -6.79 -3.20 62.70
CA LEU A 10 -7.41 -2.66 61.47
C LEU A 10 -6.39 -1.96 60.58
N SER A 11 -5.36 -1.34 61.15
CA SER A 11 -4.26 -0.71 60.39
C SER A 11 -3.36 -1.74 59.67
N CYS A 12 -3.18 -2.92 60.22
CA CYS A 12 -2.40 -3.98 59.60
C CYS A 12 -3.14 -4.69 58.48
N LEU A 13 -4.48 -4.67 58.46
CA LEU A 13 -5.30 -5.26 57.40
C LEU A 13 -5.35 -4.40 56.13
N LEU A 14 -5.04 -3.11 56.23
CA LEU A 14 -5.05 -2.20 55.08
C LEU A 14 -3.70 -2.15 54.31
N VAL A 15 -2.63 -2.73 54.86
CA VAL A 15 -1.31 -2.77 54.18
C VAL A 15 -1.11 -4.05 53.36
N GLY A 16 -2.05 -5.00 53.46
CA GLY A 16 -2.04 -6.23 52.70
C GLY A 16 -2.76 -6.13 51.36
N THR A 17 -2.85 -4.94 50.71
CA THR A 17 -3.27 -4.87 49.32
C THR A 17 -2.21 -5.57 48.49
N ALA A 18 -2.59 -6.71 47.96
CA ALA A 18 -1.83 -7.47 47.02
C ALA A 18 -1.08 -6.52 46.07
N VAL A 19 0.23 -6.52 46.18
CA VAL A 19 1.07 -6.05 45.09
C VAL A 19 0.76 -7.03 43.98
N ALA A 20 -0.26 -6.69 43.17
CA ALA A 20 -0.40 -7.32 41.87
C ALA A 20 1.00 -7.19 41.27
N SER A 21 1.69 -8.30 41.09
CA SER A 21 3.04 -8.30 40.54
C SER A 21 2.95 -7.75 39.12
N ALA A 22 3.03 -6.42 39.03
CA ALA A 22 3.22 -5.74 37.78
C ALA A 22 4.48 -6.35 37.14
N HIS A 23 4.39 -6.82 35.91
CA HIS A 23 5.59 -7.29 35.25
C HIS A 23 6.58 -6.10 35.09
N PRO A 24 7.90 -6.35 35.04
CA PRO A 24 8.92 -5.29 35.15
C PRO A 24 8.83 -4.19 34.07
N TRP A 25 8.05 -4.41 33.02
CA TRP A 25 7.88 -3.42 31.94
C TRP A 25 6.61 -2.58 32.07
N GLU A 26 5.74 -2.92 33.04
CA GLU A 26 4.52 -2.16 33.28
C GLU A 26 4.88 -0.74 33.74
N GLY A 27 4.26 0.25 33.08
CA GLY A 27 4.59 1.66 33.30
C GLY A 27 5.84 2.16 32.56
N ASN A 28 6.61 1.30 31.90
CA ASN A 28 7.69 1.76 31.04
C ASN A 28 7.11 2.33 29.72
N PRO A 29 7.31 3.63 29.43
CA PRO A 29 6.74 4.28 28.24
C PRO A 29 7.29 3.74 26.91
N ARG A 30 8.38 2.98 26.95
CA ARG A 30 8.97 2.35 25.77
C ARG A 30 8.12 1.20 25.26
N TYR A 31 7.35 0.52 26.11
CA TYR A 31 6.63 -0.68 25.75
C TYR A 31 5.12 -0.51 25.77
N THR A 32 4.41 -1.18 24.87
CA THR A 32 2.95 -1.22 24.82
C THR A 32 2.47 -2.58 24.32
N ASN A 33 1.15 -2.83 24.37
CA ASN A 33 0.51 -4.07 23.92
C ASN A 33 1.05 -5.31 24.64
N PHE A 34 1.03 -5.25 25.97
CA PHE A 34 1.50 -6.36 26.79
C PHE A 34 0.57 -7.57 26.66
N GLN A 35 1.15 -8.69 26.27
CA GLN A 35 0.47 -9.99 26.25
C GLN A 35 1.24 -10.97 27.12
N MET A 36 0.51 -11.64 28.01
CA MET A 36 1.10 -12.62 28.90
C MET A 36 0.66 -14.02 28.49
N HIS A 37 1.63 -14.88 28.27
CA HIS A 37 1.44 -16.30 27.99
C HIS A 37 2.26 -17.10 28.99
N GLN A 38 1.59 -17.68 29.98
CA GLN A 38 2.25 -18.36 31.09
C GLN A 38 3.24 -17.42 31.81
N GLN A 39 4.54 -17.63 31.68
CA GLN A 39 5.59 -16.79 32.28
C GLN A 39 6.26 -15.85 31.26
N ALA A 40 5.90 -15.96 29.98
CA ALA A 40 6.41 -15.08 28.94
C ALA A 40 5.51 -13.85 28.80
N VAL A 41 6.15 -12.69 28.70
CA VAL A 41 5.50 -11.43 28.38
C VAL A 41 6.01 -10.95 27.04
N THR A 42 5.11 -10.62 26.13
CA THR A 42 5.45 -9.97 24.87
C THR A 42 4.94 -8.54 24.87
N ALA A 43 5.63 -7.65 24.19
CA ALA A 43 5.25 -6.26 24.02
C ALA A 43 5.79 -5.68 22.71
N ILE A 44 5.22 -4.57 22.27
CA ILE A 44 5.76 -3.75 21.18
C ILE A 44 6.78 -2.77 21.77
N ASP A 45 7.98 -2.74 21.18
CA ASP A 45 9.02 -1.75 21.45
C ASP A 45 8.75 -0.48 20.63
N LEU A 46 8.21 0.55 21.28
CA LEU A 46 7.88 1.82 20.65
C LEU A 46 9.10 2.55 20.06
N ASP A 47 10.30 2.33 20.60
CA ASP A 47 11.53 2.96 20.11
C ASP A 47 12.05 2.30 18.82
N SER A 48 11.57 1.10 18.51
CA SER A 48 11.90 0.39 17.28
C SER A 48 11.06 0.78 16.06
N ILE A 49 9.99 1.59 16.26
CA ILE A 49 9.01 1.88 15.22
C ILE A 49 9.57 2.87 14.20
N TYR A 50 9.39 2.55 12.92
CA TYR A 50 9.76 3.41 11.81
C TYR A 50 8.71 3.39 10.69
N VAL A 51 8.74 4.43 9.86
CA VAL A 51 7.84 4.59 8.72
C VAL A 51 8.39 3.83 7.52
N VAL A 52 7.61 2.90 6.98
CA VAL A 52 7.90 2.18 5.73
C VAL A 52 7.34 2.95 4.54
N LYS A 53 6.11 3.48 4.67
CA LYS A 53 5.46 4.25 3.61
C LYS A 53 4.59 5.34 4.22
N TYR A 54 4.79 6.55 3.71
CA TYR A 54 3.96 7.71 4.01
C TYR A 54 3.22 8.13 2.74
N ALA A 55 1.96 7.79 2.64
CA ALA A 55 1.11 8.13 1.50
C ALA A 55 -0.35 8.31 1.98
N PRO A 56 -0.70 9.48 2.55
CA PRO A 56 -2.05 9.73 3.05
C PRO A 56 -3.14 9.38 2.02
N PRO A 57 -4.25 8.75 2.40
CA PRO A 57 -4.62 8.33 3.77
C PRO A 57 -3.98 7.01 4.25
N ILE A 58 -3.13 6.38 3.45
CA ILE A 58 -2.49 5.10 3.76
C ILE A 58 -1.09 5.31 4.33
N TYR A 59 -0.84 4.72 5.49
CA TYR A 59 0.44 4.76 6.17
C TYR A 59 0.89 3.33 6.47
N ILE A 60 2.17 3.05 6.27
CA ILE A 60 2.76 1.75 6.63
C ILE A 60 3.92 2.00 7.57
N ILE A 61 3.87 1.35 8.71
CA ILE A 61 4.93 1.35 9.72
C ILE A 61 5.41 -0.06 9.98
N ALA A 62 6.61 -0.19 10.51
CA ALA A 62 7.14 -1.44 11.01
C ALA A 62 7.87 -1.21 12.33
N GLY A 63 8.08 -2.27 13.07
CA GLY A 63 8.75 -2.24 14.34
C GLY A 63 9.07 -3.65 14.83
N GLN A 64 9.50 -3.72 16.08
CA GLN A 64 9.90 -4.97 16.70
C GLN A 64 8.99 -5.30 17.87
N GLU A 65 8.69 -6.57 18.01
CA GLU A 65 8.14 -7.16 19.22
C GLU A 65 9.28 -7.69 20.08
N VAL A 66 9.13 -7.51 21.36
CA VAL A 66 10.07 -8.00 22.36
C VAL A 66 9.39 -9.03 23.24
N MET A 67 10.17 -9.95 23.76
CA MET A 67 9.73 -10.96 24.71
C MET A 67 10.69 -11.03 25.89
N GLY A 68 10.13 -11.26 27.06
CA GLY A 68 10.86 -11.53 28.28
C GLY A 68 10.04 -12.37 29.24
N THR A 69 10.53 -12.57 30.44
CA THR A 69 9.76 -13.26 31.47
C THR A 69 8.99 -12.28 32.35
N ALA A 70 7.91 -12.73 32.94
CA ALA A 70 7.12 -11.93 33.89
C ALA A 70 7.92 -11.44 35.12
N TYR A 71 9.09 -12.04 35.35
CA TYR A 71 9.94 -11.74 36.53
C TYR A 71 11.24 -11.01 36.17
N SER A 72 11.59 -10.92 34.88
CA SER A 72 12.82 -10.31 34.40
C SER A 72 12.55 -8.95 33.79
N GLY A 73 13.33 -7.95 34.16
CA GLY A 73 13.31 -6.64 33.50
C GLY A 73 13.98 -6.65 32.11
N SER A 74 14.63 -7.74 31.73
CA SER A 74 15.28 -7.86 30.41
C SER A 74 14.30 -8.27 29.33
N ALA A 75 14.44 -7.63 28.16
CA ALA A 75 13.68 -7.93 26.96
C ALA A 75 14.63 -8.31 25.84
N SER A 76 14.24 -9.30 25.05
CA SER A 76 14.92 -9.67 23.81
C SER A 76 13.99 -9.48 22.62
N HIS A 77 14.54 -9.18 21.45
CA HIS A 77 13.74 -9.11 20.23
C HIS A 77 13.13 -10.49 19.93
N TYR A 78 11.83 -10.51 19.72
CA TYR A 78 11.06 -11.72 19.47
C TYR A 78 10.60 -11.82 18.02
N GLY A 79 10.08 -10.72 17.45
CA GLY A 79 9.51 -10.69 16.12
C GLY A 79 9.57 -9.30 15.50
N ARG A 80 9.14 -9.23 14.26
CA ARG A 80 8.92 -7.97 13.57
C ARG A 80 7.46 -7.90 13.18
N PHE A 81 6.87 -6.72 13.31
CA PHE A 81 5.53 -6.45 12.81
C PHE A 81 5.57 -5.39 11.72
N GLN A 82 4.57 -5.42 10.87
CA GLN A 82 4.31 -4.38 9.89
C GLN A 82 2.82 -4.13 9.87
N TRP A 83 2.43 -2.86 10.09
CA TRP A 83 1.04 -2.46 10.12
C TRP A 83 0.76 -1.44 9.03
N ARG A 84 -0.44 -1.56 8.44
CA ARG A 84 -0.98 -0.61 7.47
C ARG A 84 -2.20 0.08 8.08
N TYR A 85 -2.13 1.39 8.16
CA TYR A 85 -3.23 2.23 8.62
C TYR A 85 -3.92 2.87 7.43
N ASN A 86 -5.24 2.85 7.42
CA ASN A 86 -6.04 3.74 6.60
C ASN A 86 -6.69 4.78 7.52
N TYR A 87 -6.20 6.01 7.46
CA TYR A 87 -6.60 7.06 8.37
C TYR A 87 -8.08 7.45 8.21
N ASP A 88 -8.62 7.46 6.99
CA ASP A 88 -9.99 7.88 6.70
C ASP A 88 -10.99 6.81 7.15
N SER A 89 -10.74 5.54 6.85
CA SER A 89 -11.62 4.44 7.26
C SER A 89 -11.37 3.94 8.69
N LYS A 90 -10.28 4.39 9.34
CA LYS A 90 -9.85 3.92 10.66
C LYS A 90 -9.59 2.41 10.72
N ILE A 91 -9.21 1.82 9.60
CA ILE A 91 -8.86 0.40 9.51
C ILE A 91 -7.35 0.24 9.72
N VAL A 92 -6.99 -0.73 10.53
CA VAL A 92 -5.62 -1.17 10.76
C VAL A 92 -5.48 -2.61 10.30
N GLU A 93 -4.46 -2.87 9.51
CA GLU A 93 -4.15 -4.21 9.02
C GLU A 93 -2.72 -4.58 9.39
N ALA A 94 -2.49 -5.85 9.68
CA ALA A 94 -1.17 -6.42 9.88
C ALA A 94 -0.74 -7.25 8.67
N TYR A 95 0.55 -7.23 8.37
CA TYR A 95 1.14 -8.01 7.30
C TYR A 95 1.52 -9.40 7.78
N ASN A 96 1.08 -10.43 7.05
CA ASN A 96 1.53 -11.79 7.28
C ASN A 96 2.65 -12.13 6.29
N PRO A 97 3.92 -12.21 6.73
CA PRO A 97 5.05 -12.45 5.85
C PRO A 97 5.04 -13.85 5.22
N TYR A 98 4.44 -14.85 5.88
CA TYR A 98 4.35 -16.22 5.37
C TYR A 98 3.37 -16.37 4.21
N ARG A 99 2.30 -15.54 4.21
CA ARG A 99 1.26 -15.56 3.17
C ARG A 99 1.39 -14.43 2.16
N GLY A 100 2.21 -13.44 2.45
CA GLY A 100 2.34 -12.24 1.62
C GLY A 100 1.08 -11.38 1.59
N THR A 101 0.19 -11.47 2.59
CA THR A 101 -1.13 -10.84 2.62
C THR A 101 -1.32 -9.93 3.81
N TRP A 102 -2.18 -8.94 3.66
CA TRP A 102 -2.65 -8.09 4.74
C TRP A 102 -3.94 -8.67 5.31
N TYR A 103 -4.11 -8.59 6.61
CA TYR A 103 -5.33 -8.97 7.32
C TYR A 103 -5.69 -7.92 8.36
N GLN A 104 -6.98 -7.72 8.58
CA GLN A 104 -7.43 -6.74 9.57
C GLN A 104 -6.95 -7.13 10.96
N LEU A 105 -6.32 -6.19 11.64
CA LEU A 105 -5.82 -6.38 13.00
C LEU A 105 -7.00 -6.34 13.98
N THR A 106 -7.28 -7.48 14.60
CA THR A 106 -8.30 -7.62 15.63
C THR A 106 -7.63 -7.97 16.96
N GLY A 107 -8.22 -7.55 18.08
CA GLY A 107 -7.70 -7.85 19.42
C GLY A 107 -6.64 -6.87 19.93
N THR A 108 -6.12 -5.97 19.12
CA THR A 108 -5.26 -4.86 19.59
C THR A 108 -6.16 -3.70 20.00
N GLY A 109 -6.04 -3.26 21.24
CA GLY A 109 -6.85 -2.16 21.77
C GLY A 109 -6.57 -0.83 21.07
N PRO A 110 -7.56 0.07 21.01
CA PRO A 110 -7.44 1.37 20.36
C PRO A 110 -6.30 2.22 20.94
N ASP A 111 -6.07 2.15 22.24
CA ASP A 111 -4.99 2.90 22.91
C ASP A 111 -3.60 2.47 22.43
N THR A 112 -3.41 1.17 22.17
CA THR A 112 -2.17 0.65 21.62
C THR A 112 -1.95 1.15 20.20
N ILE A 113 -2.98 1.08 19.35
CA ILE A 113 -2.94 1.57 17.98
C ILE A 113 -2.59 3.05 17.96
N ASP A 114 -3.24 3.85 18.80
CA ASP A 114 -2.99 5.29 18.90
C ASP A 114 -1.57 5.60 19.37
N LYS A 115 -1.07 4.92 20.40
CA LYS A 115 0.31 5.07 20.88
C LYS A 115 1.33 4.77 19.80
N VAL A 116 1.16 3.67 19.09
CA VAL A 116 2.07 3.24 18.03
C VAL A 116 2.05 4.22 16.85
N PHE A 117 0.87 4.65 16.40
CA PHE A 117 0.73 5.63 15.34
C PHE A 117 1.30 7.00 15.74
N LYS A 118 0.98 7.47 16.94
CA LYS A 118 1.42 8.76 17.46
C LYS A 118 2.95 8.84 17.63
N LYS A 119 3.61 7.71 17.91
CA LYS A 119 5.07 7.67 18.07
C LYS A 119 5.81 8.20 16.83
N VAL A 120 5.31 7.91 15.63
CA VAL A 120 5.96 8.29 14.37
C VAL A 120 5.36 9.52 13.70
N TYR A 121 4.06 9.76 13.89
CA TYR A 121 3.36 10.86 13.21
C TYR A 121 3.00 12.02 14.13
N LEU A 122 3.22 11.88 15.43
CA LEU A 122 2.94 12.87 16.48
C LEU A 122 1.45 13.32 16.52
N ILE A 123 0.56 12.55 15.90
CA ILE A 123 -0.88 12.81 15.85
C ILE A 123 -1.65 11.59 16.30
N SER A 124 -2.84 11.81 16.85
CA SER A 124 -3.74 10.72 17.24
C SER A 124 -4.35 10.05 16.00
N PHE A 125 -4.32 8.72 15.94
CA PHE A 125 -4.97 7.97 14.87
C PHE A 125 -6.48 8.15 14.86
N TYR A 126 -7.10 8.29 16.02
CA TYR A 126 -8.54 8.48 16.20
C TYR A 126 -8.98 9.92 16.20
N GLY A 127 -8.04 10.87 16.18
CA GLY A 127 -8.32 12.30 16.12
C GLY A 127 -8.85 12.76 14.76
N PRO A 128 -9.11 14.07 14.60
CA PRO A 128 -9.46 14.64 13.31
C PRO A 128 -8.31 14.46 12.31
N ASN A 129 -8.67 14.17 11.06
CA ASN A 129 -7.68 13.94 10.02
C ASN A 129 -7.01 15.28 9.60
N PRO A 130 -5.73 15.49 9.94
CA PRO A 130 -5.02 16.73 9.61
C PRO A 130 -4.73 16.87 8.11
N TYR A 131 -4.92 15.79 7.35
CA TYR A 131 -4.67 15.74 5.91
C TYR A 131 -5.97 15.73 5.08
N ALA A 132 -7.14 15.89 5.70
CA ALA A 132 -8.42 15.81 5.02
C ALA A 132 -8.51 16.77 3.83
N GLU A 133 -8.11 18.02 4.01
CA GLU A 133 -8.10 19.03 2.96
C GLU A 133 -7.11 18.70 1.83
N ALA A 134 -5.91 18.24 2.18
CA ALA A 134 -4.90 17.83 1.21
C ALA A 134 -5.37 16.61 0.40
N ASN A 135 -5.96 15.62 1.05
CA ASN A 135 -6.52 14.44 0.40
C ASN A 135 -7.67 14.79 -0.53
N LYS A 136 -8.58 15.69 -0.11
CA LYS A 136 -9.68 16.18 -0.94
C LYS A 136 -9.15 16.89 -2.18
N LYS A 137 -8.22 17.80 -2.02
CA LYS A 137 -7.59 18.52 -3.15
C LYS A 137 -6.85 17.59 -4.10
N ALA A 138 -6.14 16.57 -3.57
CA ALA A 138 -5.46 15.56 -4.38
C ALA A 138 -6.46 14.69 -5.17
N ALA A 139 -7.57 14.29 -4.55
CA ALA A 139 -8.63 13.54 -5.21
C ALA A 139 -9.32 14.36 -6.32
N GLU A 140 -9.60 15.62 -6.08
CA GLU A 140 -10.16 16.54 -7.08
C GLU A 140 -9.20 16.77 -8.25
N ALA A 141 -7.90 16.93 -7.98
CA ALA A 141 -6.87 17.06 -9.01
C ALA A 141 -6.74 15.80 -9.85
N ALA A 142 -6.78 14.61 -9.21
CA ALA A 142 -6.75 13.33 -9.89
C ALA A 142 -7.97 13.14 -10.80
N LYS A 143 -9.16 13.51 -10.33
CA LYS A 143 -10.40 13.45 -11.12
C LYS A 143 -10.33 14.39 -12.32
N ALA A 144 -9.87 15.61 -12.14
CA ALA A 144 -9.70 16.58 -13.22
C ALA A 144 -8.63 16.12 -14.25
N ALA A 145 -7.59 15.45 -13.81
CA ALA A 145 -6.58 14.87 -14.70
C ALA A 145 -7.16 13.70 -15.52
N ALA A 146 -7.93 12.81 -14.90
CA ALA A 146 -8.60 11.71 -15.57
C ALA A 146 -9.58 12.20 -16.65
N GLU A 147 -10.40 13.21 -16.33
CA GLU A 147 -11.33 13.83 -17.26
C GLU A 147 -10.61 14.43 -18.49
N LYS A 148 -9.49 15.12 -18.26
CA LYS A 148 -8.68 15.66 -19.38
C LYS A 148 -8.10 14.56 -20.28
N VAL A 149 -7.72 13.42 -19.71
CA VAL A 149 -7.22 12.26 -20.49
C VAL A 149 -8.34 11.67 -21.33
N GLU A 150 -9.54 11.52 -20.77
CA GLU A 150 -10.70 10.98 -21.49
C GLU A 150 -11.12 11.91 -22.65
N VAL A 151 -11.19 13.22 -22.42
CA VAL A 151 -11.47 14.21 -23.48
C VAL A 151 -10.39 14.15 -24.58
N LYS A 152 -9.12 14.01 -24.22
CA LYS A 152 -8.03 13.91 -25.19
C LYS A 152 -8.12 12.63 -26.03
N GLN A 153 -8.50 11.51 -25.42
CA GLN A 153 -8.70 10.24 -26.13
C GLN A 153 -9.89 10.30 -27.06
N ALA A 154 -11.02 10.86 -26.63
CA ALA A 154 -12.20 11.08 -27.46
C ALA A 154 -11.86 11.96 -28.68
N THR A 155 -11.13 13.06 -28.49
CA THR A 155 -10.70 13.93 -29.60
C THR A 155 -9.77 13.21 -30.57
N GLN A 156 -8.87 12.37 -30.08
CA GLN A 156 -8.00 11.57 -30.97
C GLN A 156 -8.78 10.53 -31.77
N ALA A 157 -9.79 9.91 -31.17
CA ALA A 157 -10.67 8.97 -31.89
C ALA A 157 -11.45 9.66 -33.01
N ASP A 158 -11.97 10.87 -32.75
CA ASP A 158 -12.67 11.68 -33.77
C ASP A 158 -11.74 12.11 -34.91
N ILE A 159 -10.50 12.47 -34.60
CA ILE A 159 -9.49 12.80 -35.63
C ILE A 159 -9.17 11.57 -36.49
N ARG A 160 -8.96 10.41 -35.87
CA ARG A 160 -8.71 9.15 -36.61
C ARG A 160 -9.88 8.79 -37.52
N ALA A 161 -11.12 8.87 -37.01
CA ALA A 161 -12.31 8.60 -37.80
C ALA A 161 -12.42 9.54 -39.02
N LYS A 162 -12.09 10.82 -38.89
CA LYS A 162 -12.04 11.77 -40.01
C LYS A 162 -10.94 11.47 -41.00
N ILE A 163 -9.77 11.06 -40.55
CA ILE A 163 -8.65 10.65 -41.41
C ILE A 163 -9.05 9.42 -42.21
N ASP A 164 -9.61 8.40 -41.60
CA ASP A 164 -10.04 7.17 -42.24
C ASP A 164 -11.14 7.43 -43.26
N ALA A 165 -12.12 8.28 -42.96
CA ALA A 165 -13.17 8.68 -43.86
C ALA A 165 -12.62 9.42 -45.11
N THR A 166 -11.60 10.26 -44.89
CA THR A 166 -10.93 10.99 -46.01
C THR A 166 -10.10 10.05 -46.86
N ALA A 167 -9.36 9.12 -46.24
CA ALA A 167 -8.58 8.10 -46.96
C ALA A 167 -9.46 7.21 -47.84
N ARG A 168 -10.62 6.76 -47.32
CA ARG A 168 -11.60 5.96 -48.13
C ARG A 168 -12.13 6.75 -49.32
N LYS A 169 -12.50 8.02 -49.14
CA LYS A 169 -12.98 8.88 -50.25
C LYS A 169 -11.90 9.09 -51.30
N THR A 170 -10.64 9.16 -50.91
CA THR A 170 -9.51 9.30 -51.83
C THR A 170 -9.24 8.01 -52.59
N ALA A 171 -9.28 6.86 -51.92
CA ALA A 171 -9.17 5.54 -52.55
C ALA A 171 -10.27 5.30 -53.60
N ASP A 172 -11.55 5.59 -53.24
CA ASP A 172 -12.68 5.46 -54.18
C ASP A 172 -12.53 6.35 -55.42
N LYS A 173 -11.94 7.55 -55.27
CA LYS A 173 -11.66 8.44 -56.41
C LYS A 173 -10.55 7.88 -57.31
N LEU A 174 -9.50 7.31 -56.72
CA LEU A 174 -8.39 6.70 -57.46
C LEU A 174 -8.86 5.46 -58.23
N ASP A 175 -9.65 4.60 -57.60
CA ASP A 175 -10.21 3.40 -58.25
C ASP A 175 -11.13 3.76 -59.44
N LYS A 176 -11.99 4.78 -59.29
CA LYS A 176 -12.83 5.29 -60.40
C LYS A 176 -12.00 5.87 -61.52
N LYS A 177 -10.87 6.51 -61.20
CA LYS A 177 -9.96 7.07 -62.21
C LYS A 177 -9.22 5.94 -62.95
N ALA A 178 -8.68 4.96 -62.19
CA ALA A 178 -8.01 3.79 -62.77
C ALA A 178 -8.94 2.98 -63.66
N THR A 179 -10.20 2.76 -63.24
CA THR A 179 -11.21 2.06 -64.05
C THR A 179 -11.56 2.80 -65.37
N LYS A 180 -11.51 4.13 -65.34
CA LYS A 180 -11.80 4.99 -66.51
C LYS A 180 -10.63 5.01 -67.45
N GLU A 181 -9.39 4.94 -66.98
CA GLU A 181 -8.17 4.84 -67.78
C GLU A 181 -7.99 3.45 -68.36
N ALA A 182 -8.29 2.37 -67.61
CA ALA A 182 -8.27 1.00 -68.14
C ALA A 182 -9.26 0.75 -69.32
N LYS A 183 -10.40 1.46 -69.35
CA LYS A 183 -11.35 1.43 -70.43
C LYS A 183 -10.89 2.19 -71.71
N LYS A 184 -9.91 3.10 -71.55
CA LYS A 184 -9.34 3.85 -72.71
C LYS A 184 -8.10 3.23 -73.31
N GLY A 185 -7.48 2.28 -72.69
CA GLY A 185 -6.18 1.72 -73.05
C GLY A 185 -6.25 0.26 -73.50
N HIS A 186 -7.20 -0.13 -74.35
CA HIS A 186 -7.22 -1.45 -74.95
C HIS A 186 -6.56 -1.40 -76.33
N ASP A 187 -5.27 -1.08 -76.35
CA ASP A 187 -4.36 -1.42 -77.44
C ASP A 187 -2.95 -0.91 -77.11
N THR A 188 -2.21 -1.67 -76.32
CA THR A 188 -0.74 -1.71 -76.42
C THR A 188 -0.22 -2.85 -75.52
N LEU A 189 0.31 -3.87 -76.22
CA LEU A 189 1.09 -4.97 -75.64
C LEU A 189 2.33 -4.42 -74.93
N VAL A 190 2.43 -4.61 -73.59
CA VAL A 190 3.62 -4.32 -72.85
C VAL A 190 4.27 -5.62 -72.37
N PRO A 191 5.60 -5.80 -72.53
CA PRO A 191 6.30 -7.05 -72.25
C PRO A 191 6.39 -7.26 -70.71
N ALA A 192 6.34 -8.56 -70.30
CA ALA A 192 6.41 -9.01 -68.92
C ALA A 192 7.70 -8.55 -68.21
N ILE A 193 7.55 -7.76 -67.18
CA ILE A 193 8.64 -7.44 -66.25
C ILE A 193 8.64 -8.51 -65.18
N GLN A 194 9.74 -9.28 -65.08
CA GLN A 194 9.98 -10.24 -64.01
C GLN A 194 10.24 -9.47 -62.72
N MET A 195 9.44 -9.74 -61.69
CA MET A 195 9.68 -9.22 -60.33
C MET A 195 10.78 -10.02 -59.63
N PRO A 196 11.70 -9.35 -58.91
CA PRO A 196 12.65 -10.03 -58.04
C PRO A 196 11.95 -10.54 -56.78
N THR A 197 12.10 -11.81 -56.47
CA THR A 197 11.64 -12.43 -55.21
C THR A 197 12.54 -11.98 -54.09
N THR A 198 12.06 -11.11 -53.22
CA THR A 198 12.70 -10.80 -51.93
C THR A 198 12.36 -11.89 -50.92
N LYS A 199 13.39 -12.67 -50.53
CA LYS A 199 13.33 -13.56 -49.39
C LYS A 199 13.21 -12.73 -48.11
N THR A 200 12.10 -12.89 -47.41
CA THR A 200 11.93 -12.31 -46.06
C THR A 200 12.57 -13.26 -45.06
N ASP A 201 13.72 -12.87 -44.52
CA ASP A 201 14.37 -13.51 -43.40
C ASP A 201 13.71 -13.03 -42.12
N SER A 202 12.86 -13.86 -41.52
CA SER A 202 12.25 -13.63 -40.21
C SER A 202 13.12 -14.24 -39.12
N SER A 203 14.10 -13.50 -38.62
CA SER A 203 14.83 -13.82 -37.42
C SER A 203 14.23 -13.01 -36.26
N GLN A 204 13.26 -13.58 -35.54
CA GLN A 204 12.84 -13.10 -34.22
C GLN A 204 13.82 -13.59 -33.18
N ASN A 205 14.66 -12.69 -32.71
CA ASN A 205 15.49 -12.91 -31.54
C ASN A 205 14.79 -12.29 -30.33
N THR A 206 14.00 -13.08 -29.60
CA THR A 206 13.42 -12.72 -28.29
C THR A 206 14.33 -13.26 -27.20
N ASN A 207 15.27 -12.43 -26.73
CA ASN A 207 15.98 -12.69 -25.48
C ASN A 207 15.17 -12.14 -24.30
N PRO A 208 14.78 -12.96 -23.31
CA PRO A 208 14.20 -12.46 -22.07
C PRO A 208 15.30 -11.83 -21.22
N VAL A 209 15.07 -10.57 -20.82
CA VAL A 209 15.93 -9.85 -19.87
C VAL A 209 15.67 -10.41 -18.47
N GLU A 210 16.63 -11.17 -17.94
CA GLU A 210 16.63 -11.66 -16.59
C GLU A 210 17.08 -10.54 -15.64
N VAL A 211 16.15 -9.96 -14.87
CA VAL A 211 16.45 -8.96 -13.85
C VAL A 211 16.81 -9.68 -12.55
N LYS A 212 18.09 -9.72 -12.22
CA LYS A 212 18.58 -10.23 -10.92
C LYS A 212 18.48 -9.11 -9.88
N PHE A 213 17.62 -9.30 -8.88
CA PHE A 213 17.59 -8.48 -7.68
C PHE A 213 18.62 -9.03 -6.66
N ASN A 214 19.67 -8.29 -6.42
CA ASN A 214 20.59 -8.54 -5.32
C ASN A 214 20.06 -7.86 -4.06
N PHE A 215 19.67 -8.66 -3.06
CA PHE A 215 19.42 -8.18 -1.71
C PHE A 215 20.72 -8.30 -0.90
N HIS A 216 21.20 -7.16 -0.42
CA HIS A 216 22.18 -7.08 0.66
C HIS A 216 21.49 -6.75 1.97
#